data_86ae420ebc3994bc15bdd06de011e96f
#
_entry.id   86ae420ebc3994bc15bdd06de011e96f
#
_cell.length_a   1.000
_cell.length_b   1.000
_cell.length_c   1.000
_cell.angle_alpha   90.00
_cell.angle_beta   90.00
_cell.angle_gamma   90.00
#
_symmetry.space_group_name_H-M   'P 1'
#
loop_
_entity.id
_entity.type
_entity.pdbx_description
1 polymer ?
#
loop_
_entity_poly.entity_id
_entity_poly.type
_entity_poly.pdbx_seq_one_letter_code
_entity_poly.pdbx_strand_id
1 'polypeptide(L)'
;MILRTEGLVKSYNKRRVVDGVSLRIESGKVYGLLGANGAGKTTTFYIITGLIAHEAGEIFLDEKPIGRWPFYARARLGIHYLPQEPSVFRKLSALENLLVVLEPRERERKHRYQRALQLLHKLGLDALVHQRVDTLSAGERRRVEIARALATSPKFLLLDEPFSGIDPISVAEIQGIIRALASDGIGVIVTDHNVRETLRVTDYAYLLNEGRILLAGRPDEIAAHPLARQYYLGEHFQL
;
A
#
# COMPACT_ATOMS: atom_id res chain seq x y z
N MET A 1 5.21 13.83 -8.38
CA MET A 1 3.76 13.59 -8.57
C MET A 1 3.06 13.60 -7.23
N ILE A 2 1.81 14.05 -7.20
CA ILE A 2 1.00 14.13 -5.98
C ILE A 2 -0.32 13.40 -6.23
N LEU A 3 -0.66 12.45 -5.37
CA LEU A 3 -1.98 11.84 -5.27
C LEU A 3 -2.71 12.53 -4.11
N ARG A 4 -3.85 13.15 -4.39
CA ARG A 4 -4.58 13.96 -3.41
C ARG A 4 -6.05 13.55 -3.37
N THR A 5 -6.62 13.51 -2.18
CA THR A 5 -8.07 13.37 -1.98
C THR A 5 -8.61 14.58 -1.25
N GLU A 6 -9.81 14.99 -1.57
CA GLU A 6 -10.49 16.12 -0.96
C GLU A 6 -11.90 15.74 -0.54
N GLY A 7 -12.17 15.75 0.75
CA GLY A 7 -13.49 15.57 1.33
C GLY A 7 -14.20 14.28 0.95
N LEU A 8 -13.49 13.14 0.82
CA LEU A 8 -14.09 11.88 0.42
C LEU A 8 -15.17 11.43 1.42
N VAL A 9 -16.32 11.03 0.90
CA VAL A 9 -17.43 10.48 1.67
C VAL A 9 -17.87 9.14 1.09
N LYS A 10 -18.12 8.17 1.98
CA LYS A 10 -18.72 6.88 1.68
C LYS A 10 -19.54 6.35 2.84
N SER A 11 -20.75 5.90 2.54
CA SER A 11 -21.66 5.30 3.50
C SER A 11 -22.00 3.87 3.12
N TYR A 12 -22.27 3.04 4.12
CA TYR A 12 -22.92 1.73 4.00
C TYR A 12 -24.06 1.65 5.00
N ASN A 13 -25.24 1.26 4.55
CA ASN A 13 -26.44 1.11 5.41
C ASN A 13 -26.68 2.36 6.30
N LYS A 14 -26.60 3.56 5.69
CA LYS A 14 -26.76 4.86 6.37
C LYS A 14 -25.65 5.23 7.38
N ARG A 15 -24.64 4.37 7.58
CA ARG A 15 -23.48 4.68 8.40
C ARG A 15 -22.36 5.22 7.53
N ARG A 16 -21.85 6.42 7.80
CA ARG A 16 -20.66 6.96 7.15
C ARG A 16 -19.44 6.20 7.64
N VAL A 17 -18.73 5.55 6.71
CA VAL A 17 -17.49 4.81 6.95
C VAL A 17 -16.26 5.63 6.56
N VAL A 18 -16.45 6.54 5.59
CA VAL A 18 -15.47 7.58 5.23
C VAL A 18 -16.25 8.89 5.23
N ASP A 19 -15.81 9.88 5.99
CA ASP A 19 -16.52 11.14 6.23
C ASP A 19 -15.58 12.34 6.16
N GLY A 20 -15.46 12.90 4.97
CA GLY A 20 -14.64 14.08 4.70
C GLY A 20 -13.13 13.83 4.65
N VAL A 21 -12.68 12.61 4.28
CA VAL A 21 -11.26 12.25 4.28
C VAL A 21 -10.50 13.00 3.19
N SER A 22 -9.50 13.77 3.59
CA SER A 22 -8.57 14.49 2.73
C SER A 22 -7.14 14.03 3.03
N LEU A 23 -6.44 13.55 2.00
CA LEU A 23 -5.07 13.06 2.06
C LEU A 23 -4.22 13.75 0.99
N ARG A 24 -2.94 13.92 1.27
CA ARG A 24 -1.92 14.39 0.29
C ARG A 24 -0.73 13.46 0.34
N ILE A 25 -0.47 12.78 -0.76
CA ILE A 25 0.58 11.77 -0.91
C ILE A 25 1.52 12.21 -2.02
N GLU A 26 2.78 12.40 -1.71
CA GLU A 26 3.83 12.76 -2.67
C GLU A 26 4.60 11.52 -3.10
N SER A 27 4.99 11.44 -4.36
CA SER A 27 5.91 10.39 -4.82
C SER A 27 7.26 10.53 -4.10
N GLY A 28 7.91 9.40 -3.83
CA GLY A 28 9.18 9.38 -3.12
C GLY A 28 9.11 9.45 -1.60
N LYS A 29 7.90 9.33 -1.02
CA LYS A 29 7.68 9.31 0.42
C LYS A 29 6.80 8.15 0.84
N VAL A 30 6.90 7.77 2.12
CA VAL A 30 6.07 6.74 2.75
C VAL A 30 5.08 7.40 3.70
N TYR A 31 3.80 7.08 3.53
CA TYR A 31 2.69 7.58 4.34
C TYR A 31 2.04 6.45 5.12
N GLY A 32 1.75 6.70 6.39
CA GLY A 32 0.93 5.81 7.21
C GLY A 32 -0.53 6.23 7.20
N LEU A 33 -1.46 5.31 6.98
CA LEU A 33 -2.89 5.50 7.26
C LEU A 33 -3.27 4.62 8.43
N LEU A 34 -3.24 5.18 9.62
CA LEU A 34 -3.43 4.50 10.90
C LEU A 34 -4.89 4.59 11.37
N GLY A 35 -5.27 3.72 12.28
CA GLY A 35 -6.60 3.74 12.90
C GLY A 35 -7.06 2.35 13.32
N ALA A 36 -8.05 2.30 14.22
CA ALA A 36 -8.64 1.05 14.69
C ALA A 36 -9.32 0.25 13.56
N ASN A 37 -9.64 -1.02 13.84
CA ASN A 37 -10.44 -1.82 12.92
C ASN A 37 -11.80 -1.15 12.71
N GLY A 38 -12.24 -1.07 11.45
CA GLY A 38 -13.48 -0.37 11.10
C GLY A 38 -13.37 1.16 11.03
N ALA A 39 -12.20 1.77 11.23
CA ALA A 39 -12.01 3.22 11.11
C ALA A 39 -12.17 3.76 9.67
N GLY A 40 -12.21 2.89 8.64
CA GLY A 40 -12.39 3.29 7.24
C GLY A 40 -11.15 3.22 6.37
N LYS A 41 -10.03 2.65 6.86
CA LYS A 41 -8.73 2.58 6.13
C LYS A 41 -8.85 1.87 4.79
N THR A 42 -9.24 0.60 4.78
CA THR A 42 -9.40 -0.22 3.55
C THR A 42 -10.44 0.38 2.62
N THR A 43 -11.55 0.93 3.16
CA THR A 43 -12.56 1.64 2.37
C THR A 43 -11.94 2.85 1.66
N THR A 44 -11.10 3.63 2.35
CA THR A 44 -10.37 4.75 1.75
C THR A 44 -9.44 4.29 0.63
N PHE A 45 -8.73 3.18 0.80
CA PHE A 45 -7.90 2.58 -0.25
C PHE A 45 -8.73 2.14 -1.46
N TYR A 46 -9.89 1.51 -1.24
CA TYR A 46 -10.79 1.10 -2.32
C TYR A 46 -11.34 2.29 -3.11
N ILE A 47 -11.63 3.40 -2.43
CA ILE A 47 -12.04 4.64 -3.08
C ILE A 47 -10.91 5.23 -3.92
N ILE A 48 -9.70 5.34 -3.36
CA ILE A 48 -8.53 5.89 -4.05
C ILE A 48 -8.18 5.07 -5.29
N THR A 49 -8.24 3.76 -5.21
CA THR A 49 -7.94 2.85 -6.32
C THR A 49 -9.08 2.74 -7.34
N GLY A 50 -10.30 3.13 -6.98
CA GLY A 50 -11.48 3.03 -7.85
C GLY A 50 -12.12 1.66 -7.85
N LEU A 51 -11.84 0.82 -6.85
CA LEU A 51 -12.56 -0.43 -6.60
C LEU A 51 -13.99 -0.17 -6.14
N ILE A 52 -14.22 0.93 -5.41
CA ILE A 52 -15.56 1.41 -5.04
C ILE A 52 -15.69 2.90 -5.37
N ALA A 53 -16.89 3.34 -5.67
CA ALA A 53 -17.20 4.75 -5.89
C ALA A 53 -17.43 5.47 -4.55
N HIS A 54 -16.91 6.70 -4.44
CA HIS A 54 -17.25 7.64 -3.37
C HIS A 54 -18.58 8.35 -3.65
N GLU A 55 -19.19 8.91 -2.62
CA GLU A 55 -20.47 9.63 -2.71
C GLU A 55 -20.28 11.13 -2.86
N ALA A 56 -19.22 11.67 -2.22
CA ALA A 56 -18.81 13.06 -2.32
C ALA A 56 -17.29 13.19 -2.21
N GLY A 57 -16.79 14.36 -2.54
CA GLY A 57 -15.36 14.65 -2.61
C GLY A 57 -14.77 14.42 -4.00
N GLU A 58 -13.45 14.53 -4.10
CA GLU A 58 -12.75 14.33 -5.39
C GLU A 58 -11.35 13.71 -5.14
N ILE A 59 -10.81 13.08 -6.15
CA ILE A 59 -9.46 12.48 -6.15
C ILE A 59 -8.69 13.08 -7.33
N PHE A 60 -7.46 13.53 -7.05
CA PHE A 60 -6.59 14.15 -8.05
C PHE A 60 -5.26 13.38 -8.14
N LEU A 61 -4.77 13.26 -9.36
CA LEU A 61 -3.38 12.92 -9.64
C LEU A 61 -2.73 14.14 -10.26
N ASP A 62 -1.84 14.79 -9.50
CA ASP A 62 -1.41 16.18 -9.72
C ASP A 62 -2.66 17.09 -9.81
N GLU A 63 -2.85 17.81 -10.90
CA GLU A 63 -4.04 18.66 -11.10
C GLU A 63 -5.20 17.94 -11.81
N LYS A 64 -5.03 16.66 -12.20
CA LYS A 64 -6.01 15.92 -12.97
C LYS A 64 -7.03 15.24 -12.07
N PRO A 65 -8.34 15.54 -12.15
CA PRO A 65 -9.37 14.82 -11.43
C PRO A 65 -9.52 13.41 -12.00
N ILE A 66 -9.47 12.41 -11.11
CA ILE A 66 -9.55 11.00 -11.47
C ILE A 66 -10.63 10.25 -10.67
N GLY A 67 -11.40 10.95 -9.83
CA GLY A 67 -12.36 10.35 -8.91
C GLY A 67 -13.45 9.52 -9.59
N ARG A 68 -13.80 9.83 -10.85
CA ARG A 68 -14.77 9.05 -11.64
C ARG A 68 -14.14 7.97 -12.53
N TRP A 69 -12.80 7.84 -12.51
CA TRP A 69 -12.12 6.86 -13.34
C TRP A 69 -12.24 5.46 -12.73
N PRO A 70 -12.50 4.42 -13.54
CA PRO A 70 -12.55 3.04 -13.04
C PRO A 70 -11.16 2.53 -12.62
N PHE A 71 -11.13 1.49 -11.80
CA PHE A 71 -9.92 0.86 -11.26
C PHE A 71 -8.81 0.65 -12.31
N TYR A 72 -9.14 0.00 -13.45
CA TYR A 72 -8.13 -0.29 -14.48
C TYR A 72 -7.49 0.97 -15.08
N ALA A 73 -8.24 2.06 -15.18
CA ALA A 73 -7.74 3.32 -15.71
C ALA A 73 -6.79 3.99 -14.70
N ARG A 74 -7.13 3.98 -13.40
CA ARG A 74 -6.22 4.46 -12.36
C ARG A 74 -4.96 3.59 -12.23
N ALA A 75 -5.09 2.26 -12.39
CA ALA A 75 -3.94 1.36 -12.45
C ALA A 75 -2.99 1.69 -13.61
N ARG A 76 -3.53 2.07 -14.79
CA ARG A 76 -2.72 2.55 -15.93
C ARG A 76 -2.01 3.89 -15.67
N LEU A 77 -2.56 4.73 -14.79
CA LEU A 77 -1.87 5.95 -14.32
C LEU A 77 -0.76 5.65 -13.31
N GLY A 78 -0.67 4.42 -12.82
CA GLY A 78 0.34 3.98 -11.87
C GLY A 78 -0.13 3.93 -10.41
N ILE A 79 -1.44 3.94 -10.14
CA ILE A 79 -1.98 3.76 -8.79
C ILE A 79 -2.29 2.28 -8.58
N HIS A 80 -1.52 1.61 -7.73
CA HIS A 80 -1.63 0.17 -7.49
C HIS A 80 -1.98 -0.12 -6.03
N TYR A 81 -2.70 -1.23 -5.85
CA TYR A 81 -3.15 -1.70 -4.55
C TYR A 81 -2.68 -3.14 -4.31
N LEU A 82 -2.11 -3.36 -3.15
CA LEU A 82 -1.73 -4.67 -2.66
C LEU A 82 -2.61 -5.02 -1.45
N PRO A 83 -3.55 -5.96 -1.58
CA PRO A 83 -4.49 -6.30 -0.53
C PRO A 83 -3.82 -7.03 0.64
N GLN A 84 -4.53 -7.09 1.76
CA GLN A 84 -4.16 -7.89 2.92
C GLN A 84 -4.14 -9.39 2.57
N GLU A 85 -5.17 -9.85 1.85
CA GLU A 85 -5.24 -11.25 1.43
C GLU A 85 -4.22 -11.56 0.32
N PRO A 86 -3.58 -12.75 0.36
CA PRO A 86 -2.62 -13.15 -0.65
C PRO A 86 -3.22 -13.15 -2.06
N SER A 87 -2.60 -12.39 -2.96
CA SER A 87 -3.07 -12.18 -4.32
C SER A 87 -2.25 -12.94 -5.38
N VAL A 88 -1.26 -13.74 -4.97
CA VAL A 88 -0.38 -14.52 -5.86
C VAL A 88 -1.07 -15.73 -6.49
N PHE A 89 -0.58 -16.12 -7.67
CA PHE A 89 -0.94 -17.39 -8.29
C PHE A 89 -0.19 -18.53 -7.58
N ARG A 90 -0.84 -19.14 -6.60
CA ARG A 90 -0.21 -20.09 -5.64
C ARG A 90 0.52 -21.25 -6.29
N LYS A 91 0.00 -21.80 -7.40
CA LYS A 91 0.56 -22.96 -8.11
C LYS A 91 1.69 -22.60 -9.08
N LEU A 92 1.89 -21.31 -9.36
CA LEU A 92 2.97 -20.83 -10.20
C LEU A 92 4.22 -20.55 -9.35
N SER A 93 5.40 -20.61 -9.98
CA SER A 93 6.66 -20.17 -9.38
C SER A 93 6.69 -18.65 -9.17
N ALA A 94 7.66 -18.15 -8.41
CA ALA A 94 7.87 -16.73 -8.24
C ALA A 94 8.09 -16.04 -9.60
N LEU A 95 8.91 -16.62 -10.47
CA LEU A 95 9.16 -16.12 -11.81
C LEU A 95 7.89 -16.07 -12.68
N GLU A 96 7.13 -17.17 -12.71
CA GLU A 96 5.89 -17.24 -13.51
C GLU A 96 4.85 -16.22 -13.04
N ASN A 97 4.75 -15.94 -11.73
CA ASN A 97 3.90 -14.87 -11.19
C ASN A 97 4.20 -13.50 -11.79
N LEU A 98 5.47 -13.20 -12.07
CA LEU A 98 5.87 -11.95 -12.70
C LEU A 98 5.66 -12.00 -14.21
N LEU A 99 5.99 -13.11 -14.86
CA LEU A 99 5.85 -13.27 -16.31
C LEU A 99 4.40 -13.06 -16.77
N VAL A 100 3.40 -13.59 -16.03
CA VAL A 100 1.97 -13.39 -16.33
C VAL A 100 1.60 -11.91 -16.37
N VAL A 101 2.14 -11.10 -15.45
CA VAL A 101 1.82 -9.66 -15.38
C VAL A 101 2.60 -8.86 -16.43
N LEU A 102 3.80 -9.30 -16.78
CA LEU A 102 4.64 -8.65 -17.78
C LEU A 102 4.19 -8.95 -19.23
N GLU A 103 3.55 -10.09 -19.48
CA GLU A 103 3.19 -10.53 -20.82
C GLU A 103 2.40 -9.51 -21.65
N PRO A 104 1.34 -8.87 -21.13
CA PRO A 104 0.61 -7.86 -21.88
C PRO A 104 1.35 -6.52 -22.04
N ARG A 105 2.48 -6.33 -21.36
CA ARG A 105 3.23 -5.07 -21.29
C ARG A 105 4.52 -5.10 -22.09
N GLU A 106 5.18 -6.25 -22.12
CA GLU A 106 6.46 -6.47 -22.79
C GLU A 106 6.31 -7.59 -23.81
N ARG A 107 6.40 -7.25 -25.09
CA ARG A 107 6.19 -8.21 -26.19
C ARG A 107 7.36 -9.19 -26.33
N GLU A 108 8.58 -8.73 -26.09
CA GLU A 108 9.76 -9.56 -26.26
C GLU A 108 9.97 -10.49 -25.08
N ARG A 109 9.94 -11.81 -25.33
CA ARG A 109 10.09 -12.85 -24.28
C ARG A 109 11.39 -12.72 -23.48
N LYS A 110 12.50 -12.37 -24.15
CA LYS A 110 13.81 -12.21 -23.51
C LYS A 110 13.79 -11.03 -22.52
N HIS A 111 13.24 -9.88 -22.92
CA HIS A 111 13.11 -8.71 -22.06
C HIS A 111 12.18 -8.97 -20.88
N ARG A 112 11.03 -9.64 -21.08
CA ARG A 112 10.15 -10.06 -19.99
C ARG A 112 10.89 -10.88 -18.93
N TYR A 113 11.65 -11.88 -19.40
CA TYR A 113 12.38 -12.78 -18.52
C TYR A 113 13.45 -12.02 -17.72
N GLN A 114 14.26 -11.20 -18.39
CA GLN A 114 15.28 -10.38 -17.75
C GLN A 114 14.67 -9.41 -16.71
N ARG A 115 13.58 -8.74 -17.05
CA ARG A 115 12.89 -7.82 -16.14
C ARG A 115 12.32 -8.56 -14.92
N ALA A 116 11.74 -9.74 -15.12
CA ALA A 116 11.24 -10.56 -14.00
C ALA A 116 12.37 -10.94 -13.04
N LEU A 117 13.52 -11.40 -13.56
CA LEU A 117 14.68 -11.73 -12.74
C LEU A 117 15.23 -10.52 -11.99
N GLN A 118 15.34 -9.36 -12.64
CA GLN A 118 15.79 -8.13 -12.00
C GLN A 118 14.89 -7.72 -10.83
N LEU A 119 13.56 -7.86 -10.98
CA LEU A 119 12.61 -7.55 -9.92
C LEU A 119 12.70 -8.54 -8.75
N LEU A 120 12.87 -9.84 -9.04
CA LEU A 120 13.07 -10.87 -8.02
C LEU A 120 14.39 -10.64 -7.26
N HIS A 121 15.47 -10.36 -7.98
CA HIS A 121 16.76 -10.01 -7.40
C HIS A 121 16.67 -8.78 -6.47
N LYS A 122 16.01 -7.72 -6.93
CA LYS A 122 15.79 -6.50 -6.15
C LYS A 122 15.09 -6.76 -4.81
N LEU A 123 14.26 -7.81 -4.74
CA LEU A 123 13.52 -8.19 -3.53
C LEU A 123 14.16 -9.36 -2.76
N GLY A 124 15.40 -9.76 -3.09
CA GLY A 124 16.12 -10.82 -2.42
C GLY A 124 15.50 -12.22 -2.61
N LEU A 125 14.95 -12.48 -3.80
CA LEU A 125 14.24 -13.73 -4.12
C LEU A 125 15.03 -14.61 -5.12
N ASP A 126 16.35 -14.39 -5.27
CA ASP A 126 17.19 -15.11 -6.25
C ASP A 126 17.16 -16.63 -6.08
N ALA A 127 17.23 -17.11 -4.84
CA ALA A 127 17.19 -18.53 -4.53
C ALA A 127 15.79 -19.17 -4.74
N LEU A 128 14.75 -18.36 -4.89
CA LEU A 128 13.35 -18.77 -4.90
C LEU A 128 12.69 -18.61 -6.28
N VAL A 129 13.44 -18.20 -7.30
CA VAL A 129 12.95 -17.87 -8.65
C VAL A 129 12.04 -18.95 -9.23
N HIS A 130 12.43 -20.22 -9.10
CA HIS A 130 11.70 -21.37 -9.65
C HIS A 130 10.83 -22.10 -8.60
N GLN A 131 10.81 -21.63 -7.34
CA GLN A 131 9.97 -22.24 -6.32
C GLN A 131 8.51 -21.83 -6.47
N ARG A 132 7.61 -22.77 -6.25
CA ARG A 132 6.17 -22.53 -6.23
C ARG A 132 5.82 -21.66 -5.04
N VAL A 133 4.95 -20.67 -5.27
CA VAL A 133 4.63 -19.67 -4.24
C VAL A 133 3.86 -20.28 -3.04
N ASP A 134 3.14 -21.40 -3.23
CA ASP A 134 2.47 -22.11 -2.12
C ASP A 134 3.45 -22.76 -1.13
N THR A 135 4.72 -22.95 -1.50
CA THR A 135 5.77 -23.50 -0.62
C THR A 135 6.59 -22.43 0.10
N LEU A 136 6.40 -21.16 -0.22
CA LEU A 136 7.13 -20.04 0.37
C LEU A 136 6.57 -19.65 1.75
N SER A 137 7.43 -19.09 2.60
CA SER A 137 7.01 -18.44 3.86
C SER A 137 6.07 -17.24 3.59
N ALA A 138 5.41 -16.73 4.61
CA ALA A 138 4.53 -15.57 4.47
C ALA A 138 5.30 -14.31 4.00
N GLY A 139 6.50 -14.08 4.55
CA GLY A 139 7.37 -12.96 4.17
C GLY A 139 7.87 -13.07 2.72
N GLU A 140 8.31 -14.26 2.30
CA GLU A 140 8.73 -14.51 0.92
C GLU A 140 7.57 -14.33 -0.06
N ARG A 141 6.38 -14.85 0.26
CA ARG A 141 5.17 -14.61 -0.56
C ARG A 141 4.87 -13.12 -0.68
N ARG A 142 4.95 -12.36 0.43
CA ARG A 142 4.73 -10.91 0.41
C ARG A 142 5.72 -10.19 -0.48
N ARG A 143 6.98 -10.60 -0.47
CA ARG A 143 8.00 -10.06 -1.40
C ARG A 143 7.67 -10.38 -2.87
N VAL A 144 7.19 -11.59 -3.20
CA VAL A 144 6.72 -11.92 -4.57
C VAL A 144 5.53 -11.05 -4.98
N GLU A 145 4.58 -10.76 -4.08
CA GLU A 145 3.46 -9.85 -4.35
C GLU A 145 3.91 -8.44 -4.66
N ILE A 146 4.86 -7.92 -3.87
CA ILE A 146 5.47 -6.61 -4.12
C ILE A 146 6.21 -6.62 -5.47
N ALA A 147 7.02 -7.65 -5.77
CA ALA A 147 7.71 -7.79 -7.05
C ALA A 147 6.73 -7.75 -8.23
N ARG A 148 5.60 -8.46 -8.11
CA ARG A 148 4.53 -8.47 -9.11
C ARG A 148 3.88 -7.10 -9.29
N ALA A 149 3.64 -6.37 -8.19
CA ALA A 149 3.15 -4.99 -8.27
C ALA A 149 4.15 -4.08 -8.98
N LEU A 150 5.45 -4.22 -8.70
CA LEU A 150 6.52 -3.45 -9.33
C LEU A 150 6.67 -3.74 -10.83
N ALA A 151 6.30 -4.94 -11.30
CA ALA A 151 6.29 -5.28 -12.72
C ALA A 151 5.40 -4.35 -13.54
N THR A 152 4.44 -3.69 -12.91
CA THR A 152 3.54 -2.72 -13.55
C THR A 152 4.05 -1.28 -13.53
N SER A 153 5.24 -1.02 -12.97
CA SER A 153 5.87 0.31 -12.84
C SER A 153 4.96 1.33 -12.11
N PRO A 154 4.58 1.05 -10.86
CA PRO A 154 3.70 1.93 -10.10
C PRO A 154 4.34 3.30 -9.85
N LYS A 155 3.50 4.33 -9.76
CA LYS A 155 3.85 5.67 -9.24
C LYS A 155 3.44 5.81 -7.78
N PHE A 156 2.34 5.15 -7.43
CA PHE A 156 1.82 5.04 -6.07
C PHE A 156 1.46 3.59 -5.77
N LEU A 157 1.86 3.11 -4.60
CA LEU A 157 1.60 1.76 -4.12
C LEU A 157 0.90 1.82 -2.76
N LEU A 158 -0.33 1.33 -2.70
CA LEU A 158 -1.13 1.23 -1.49
C LEU A 158 -0.97 -0.19 -0.94
N LEU A 159 -0.40 -0.32 0.26
CA LEU A 159 -0.14 -1.58 0.94
C LEU A 159 -1.11 -1.74 2.11
N ASP A 160 -2.02 -2.68 2.00
CA ASP A 160 -2.98 -2.98 3.06
C ASP A 160 -2.44 -4.11 3.94
N GLU A 161 -2.17 -3.80 5.20
CA GLU A 161 -1.62 -4.68 6.23
C GLU A 161 -0.40 -5.51 5.76
N PRO A 162 0.68 -4.87 5.26
CA PRO A 162 1.82 -5.59 4.71
C PRO A 162 2.62 -6.41 5.74
N PHE A 163 2.47 -6.14 7.02
CA PHE A 163 3.19 -6.79 8.12
C PHE A 163 2.37 -7.88 8.82
N SER A 164 1.10 -8.05 8.43
CA SER A 164 0.19 -9.00 9.08
C SER A 164 0.60 -10.46 8.84
N GLY A 165 0.69 -11.25 9.91
CA GLY A 165 0.99 -12.68 9.84
C GLY A 165 2.42 -13.03 9.39
N ILE A 166 3.36 -12.09 9.52
CA ILE A 166 4.76 -12.20 9.10
C ILE A 166 5.65 -12.17 10.34
N ASP A 167 6.75 -12.93 10.33
CA ASP A 167 7.72 -12.95 11.41
C ASP A 167 8.52 -11.62 11.49
N PRO A 168 9.12 -11.28 12.66
CA PRO A 168 9.80 -10.00 12.87
C PRO A 168 10.98 -9.74 11.92
N ILE A 169 11.70 -10.78 11.49
CA ILE A 169 12.83 -10.64 10.56
C ILE A 169 12.29 -10.22 9.19
N SER A 170 11.29 -10.93 8.70
CA SER A 170 10.62 -10.60 7.42
C SER A 170 9.92 -9.23 7.46
N VAL A 171 9.39 -8.79 8.61
CA VAL A 171 8.86 -7.42 8.78
C VAL A 171 9.96 -6.39 8.51
N ALA A 172 11.14 -6.56 9.11
CA ALA A 172 12.26 -5.63 8.90
C ALA A 172 12.71 -5.60 7.43
N GLU A 173 12.74 -6.75 6.74
CA GLU A 173 13.05 -6.84 5.32
C GLU A 173 12.01 -6.07 4.47
N ILE A 174 10.72 -6.25 4.74
CA ILE A 174 9.64 -5.53 4.03
C ILE A 174 9.71 -4.02 4.29
N GLN A 175 10.05 -3.59 5.51
CA GLN A 175 10.28 -2.17 5.81
C GLN A 175 11.43 -1.61 4.98
N GLY A 176 12.55 -2.35 4.87
CA GLY A 176 13.68 -1.98 4.00
C GLY A 176 13.26 -1.84 2.53
N ILE A 177 12.45 -2.78 2.04
CA ILE A 177 11.88 -2.73 0.69
C ILE A 177 11.01 -1.47 0.51
N ILE A 178 10.08 -1.18 1.42
CA ILE A 178 9.20 0.00 1.37
C ILE A 178 10.02 1.29 1.29
N ARG A 179 11.06 1.42 2.12
CA ARG A 179 11.98 2.57 2.07
C ARG A 179 12.72 2.67 0.72
N ALA A 180 13.22 1.56 0.20
CA ALA A 180 13.88 1.53 -1.10
C ALA A 180 12.91 1.94 -2.24
N LEU A 181 11.65 1.52 -2.20
CA LEU A 181 10.64 1.93 -3.17
C LEU A 181 10.37 3.43 -3.14
N ALA A 182 10.31 4.02 -1.96
CA ALA A 182 10.18 5.48 -1.82
C ALA A 182 11.42 6.19 -2.38
N SER A 183 12.62 5.70 -2.10
CA SER A 183 13.87 6.24 -2.66
C SER A 183 13.93 6.15 -4.18
N ASP A 184 13.26 5.17 -4.79
CA ASP A 184 13.08 5.04 -6.25
C ASP A 184 11.99 5.98 -6.81
N GLY A 185 11.42 6.87 -5.99
CA GLY A 185 10.42 7.84 -6.39
C GLY A 185 8.98 7.34 -6.38
N ILE A 186 8.70 6.16 -5.81
CA ILE A 186 7.33 5.64 -5.65
C ILE A 186 6.72 6.24 -4.38
N GLY A 187 5.51 6.81 -4.46
CA GLY A 187 4.73 7.18 -3.28
C GLY A 187 4.12 5.92 -2.66
N VAL A 188 4.43 5.63 -1.40
CA VAL A 188 3.92 4.44 -0.73
C VAL A 188 2.95 4.84 0.38
N ILE A 189 1.80 4.17 0.44
CA ILE A 189 0.84 4.33 1.54
C ILE A 189 0.68 2.98 2.21
N VAL A 190 0.93 2.95 3.52
CA VAL A 190 0.86 1.73 4.33
C VAL A 190 -0.25 1.86 5.36
N THR A 191 -1.08 0.85 5.49
CA THR A 191 -1.97 0.68 6.63
C THR A 191 -1.68 -0.65 7.30
N ASP A 192 -1.59 -0.67 8.61
CA ASP A 192 -1.39 -1.90 9.37
C ASP A 192 -1.95 -1.72 10.78
N HIS A 193 -2.31 -2.82 11.43
CA HIS A 193 -2.68 -2.84 12.84
C HIS A 193 -1.45 -2.75 13.76
N ASN A 194 -0.26 -3.12 13.26
CA ASN A 194 1.01 -2.92 13.96
C ASN A 194 1.50 -1.49 13.78
N VAL A 195 1.00 -0.61 14.64
CA VAL A 195 1.27 0.83 14.57
C VAL A 195 2.74 1.16 14.66
N ARG A 196 3.47 0.49 15.56
CA ARG A 196 4.90 0.74 15.78
C ARG A 196 5.69 0.48 14.50
N GLU A 197 5.46 -0.66 13.87
CA GLU A 197 6.17 -1.03 12.65
C GLU A 197 5.79 -0.11 11.47
N THR A 198 4.53 0.35 11.43
CA THR A 198 4.09 1.31 10.42
C THR A 198 4.73 2.68 10.62
N LEU A 199 4.71 3.23 11.85
CA LEU A 199 5.31 4.54 12.14
C LEU A 199 6.82 4.54 11.88
N ARG A 200 7.53 3.44 12.15
CA ARG A 200 8.97 3.32 11.88
C ARG A 200 9.34 3.49 10.41
N VAL A 201 8.46 3.11 9.50
CA VAL A 201 8.73 3.15 8.06
C VAL A 201 8.17 4.39 7.38
N THR A 202 7.29 5.16 8.03
CA THR A 202 6.61 6.31 7.42
C THR A 202 7.38 7.62 7.61
N ASP A 203 7.21 8.54 6.67
CA ASP A 203 7.69 9.93 6.75
C ASP A 203 6.60 10.85 7.32
N TYR A 204 5.34 10.48 7.10
CA TYR A 204 4.16 11.20 7.55
C TYR A 204 3.00 10.22 7.78
N ALA A 205 2.15 10.48 8.75
CA ALA A 205 1.03 9.61 9.06
C ALA A 205 -0.28 10.39 9.24
N TYR A 206 -1.37 9.73 8.85
CA TYR A 206 -2.74 10.15 9.10
C TYR A 206 -3.38 9.16 10.06
N LEU A 207 -3.92 9.64 11.17
CA LEU A 207 -4.70 8.82 12.10
C LEU A 207 -6.18 8.98 11.80
N LEU A 208 -6.79 7.91 11.34
CA LEU A 208 -8.21 7.83 11.01
C LEU A 208 -8.98 7.30 12.21
N ASN A 209 -10.03 7.99 12.60
CA ASN A 209 -10.98 7.56 13.62
C ASN A 209 -12.41 7.80 13.13
N GLU A 210 -13.26 6.77 13.20
CA GLU A 210 -14.68 6.84 12.78
C GLU A 210 -14.90 7.51 11.41
N GLY A 211 -14.07 7.17 10.46
CA GLY A 211 -14.15 7.68 9.07
C GLY A 211 -13.56 9.08 8.86
N ARG A 212 -13.00 9.74 9.86
CA ARG A 212 -12.43 11.09 9.78
C ARG A 212 -10.95 11.10 10.12
N ILE A 213 -10.20 12.01 9.53
CA ILE A 213 -8.81 12.25 9.95
C ILE A 213 -8.83 12.98 11.30
N LEU A 214 -8.42 12.29 12.35
CA LEU A 214 -8.30 12.84 13.70
C LEU A 214 -7.03 13.66 13.85
N LEU A 215 -5.92 13.15 13.33
CA LEU A 215 -4.58 13.75 13.40
C LEU A 215 -3.82 13.48 12.12
N ALA A 216 -2.90 14.37 11.79
CA ALA A 216 -1.94 14.16 10.73
C ALA A 216 -0.62 14.84 11.11
N GLY A 217 0.52 14.18 10.89
CA GLY A 217 1.83 14.71 11.28
C GLY A 217 2.96 13.71 11.06
N ARG A 218 4.13 14.06 11.53
CA ARG A 218 5.29 13.17 11.55
C ARG A 218 5.08 12.03 12.55
N PRO A 219 5.77 10.88 12.38
CA PRO A 219 5.63 9.74 13.29
C PRO A 219 5.85 10.10 14.77
N ASP A 220 6.85 10.91 15.06
CA ASP A 220 7.18 11.39 16.41
C ASP A 220 6.06 12.28 16.99
N GLU A 221 5.48 13.17 16.19
CA GLU A 221 4.37 14.03 16.57
C GLU A 221 3.10 13.21 16.89
N ILE A 222 2.77 12.23 16.03
CA ILE A 222 1.64 11.32 16.25
C ILE A 222 1.85 10.49 17.52
N ALA A 223 3.04 9.92 17.73
CA ALA A 223 3.35 9.09 18.88
C ALA A 223 3.28 9.85 20.22
N ALA A 224 3.61 11.14 20.21
CA ALA A 224 3.59 12.01 21.39
C ALA A 224 2.19 12.60 21.65
N HIS A 225 1.30 12.61 20.65
CA HIS A 225 0.04 13.36 20.75
C HIS A 225 -0.97 12.73 21.73
N PRO A 226 -1.56 13.48 22.69
CA PRO A 226 -2.47 12.94 23.69
C PRO A 226 -3.69 12.22 23.09
N LEU A 227 -4.29 12.77 22.04
CA LEU A 227 -5.44 12.14 21.38
C LEU A 227 -5.05 10.81 20.71
N ALA A 228 -3.85 10.71 20.09
CA ALA A 228 -3.40 9.46 19.52
C ALA A 228 -3.22 8.38 20.60
N ARG A 229 -2.65 8.74 21.74
CA ARG A 229 -2.50 7.85 22.89
C ARG A 229 -3.86 7.43 23.47
N GLN A 230 -4.76 8.36 23.66
CA GLN A 230 -6.08 8.10 24.23
C GLN A 230 -6.94 7.18 23.36
N TYR A 231 -6.97 7.42 22.03
CA TYR A 231 -7.92 6.74 21.14
C TYR A 231 -7.34 5.55 20.39
N TYR A 232 -5.98 5.40 20.35
CA TYR A 232 -5.41 4.38 19.47
C TYR A 232 -4.11 3.71 19.98
N LEU A 233 -3.15 4.49 20.49
CA LEU A 233 -1.82 3.98 20.82
C LEU A 233 -1.72 3.36 22.22
N GLY A 234 -2.53 3.84 23.17
CA GLY A 234 -2.39 3.58 24.60
C GLY A 234 -1.34 4.49 25.27
N GLU A 235 -1.48 4.70 26.58
CA GLU A 235 -0.66 5.66 27.35
C GLU A 235 0.84 5.31 27.37
N HIS A 236 1.19 4.01 27.34
CA HIS A 236 2.56 3.51 27.44
C HIS A 236 3.23 3.28 26.07
N PHE A 237 2.65 3.77 24.99
CA PHE A 237 3.21 3.58 23.65
C PHE A 237 4.58 4.29 23.53
N GLN A 238 5.57 3.53 22.98
CA GLN A 238 6.91 4.03 22.63
C GLN A 238 7.22 3.61 21.18
N LEU A 239 7.74 4.52 20.40
CA LEU A 239 8.11 4.32 19.00
C LEU A 239 9.45 3.59 18.84
#